data_1987557c407f5aeb042036b031992126
#
_entry.id   1987557c407f5aeb042036b031992126
#
_cell.length_a   1.000
_cell.length_b   1.000
_cell.length_c   1.000
_cell.angle_alpha   90.00
_cell.angle_beta   90.00
_cell.angle_gamma   90.00
#
_symmetry.space_group_name_H-M   'P 1'
#
loop_
_entity.id
_entity.type
_entity.pdbx_description
1 polymer ?
#
loop_
_entity_poly.entity_id
_entity_poly.type
_entity_poly.pdbx_seq_one_letter_code
_entity_poly.pdbx_strand_id
1 'polypeptide(L)'
;MSAPTIYVASPREGYWLATIPALLGCNASGTTSEQAVANARRAFRAYRELLDARGVSIDHWRDLDPDTFPVVDTPGPLLPEDEGPLEEHELRDFLHVFEAQRAALVALVAGLAPDELERAPDAETWSVRQALEHMMNTQASLLSRLERWPTDPFNTLQAIHRLVFQRFTVMEPADTGVTRTIAGRPWTVRRVMRRILEHEWEHYGHIREVIGALGRSPKA
;
A
#
# COMPACT_ATOMS: atom_id res chain seq x y z
N MET A 1 12.17 -14.14 14.72
CA MET A 1 11.57 -13.60 13.49
C MET A 1 12.22 -14.28 12.31
N SER A 2 11.45 -14.77 11.33
CA SER A 2 11.99 -15.27 10.07
C SER A 2 12.67 -14.12 9.30
N ALA A 3 13.68 -14.45 8.48
CA ALA A 3 14.32 -13.44 7.65
C ALA A 3 13.27 -12.82 6.69
N PRO A 4 13.30 -11.50 6.48
CA PRO A 4 12.41 -10.85 5.51
C PRO A 4 12.52 -11.50 4.13
N THR A 5 11.39 -11.77 3.50
CA THR A 5 11.31 -12.47 2.21
C THR A 5 10.66 -11.56 1.17
N ILE A 6 11.12 -11.63 -0.06
CA ILE A 6 10.48 -11.00 -1.23
C ILE A 6 9.61 -12.07 -1.90
N TYR A 7 8.32 -11.90 -1.86
CA TYR A 7 7.38 -12.75 -2.58
C TYR A 7 7.09 -12.18 -3.95
N VAL A 8 7.19 -13.02 -4.98
CA VAL A 8 6.98 -12.61 -6.38
C VAL A 8 5.82 -13.39 -6.98
N ALA A 9 4.91 -12.69 -7.64
CA ALA A 9 3.79 -13.27 -8.35
C ALA A 9 3.57 -12.59 -9.70
N SER A 10 3.06 -13.35 -10.69
CA SER A 10 2.57 -12.79 -11.94
C SER A 10 1.04 -12.92 -11.97
N PRO A 11 0.28 -11.89 -11.56
CA PRO A 11 -1.18 -11.93 -11.56
C PRO A 11 -1.78 -11.86 -12.96
N ARG A 12 -1.01 -11.45 -13.97
CA ARG A 12 -1.34 -11.42 -15.39
C ARG A 12 -0.07 -11.41 -16.23
N GLU A 13 -0.18 -11.81 -17.48
CA GLU A 13 0.94 -11.79 -18.44
C GLU A 13 1.57 -10.41 -18.56
N GLY A 14 2.89 -10.35 -18.56
CA GLY A 14 3.67 -9.11 -18.64
C GLY A 14 3.60 -8.19 -17.43
N TYR A 15 3.02 -8.65 -16.31
CA TYR A 15 2.95 -7.88 -15.07
C TYR A 15 3.37 -8.74 -13.88
N TRP A 16 4.43 -8.34 -13.24
CA TRP A 16 4.99 -8.98 -12.05
C TRP A 16 4.86 -8.06 -10.85
N LEU A 17 4.54 -8.63 -9.70
CA LEU A 17 4.44 -7.92 -8.42
C LEU A 17 5.40 -8.58 -7.42
N ALA A 18 6.25 -7.79 -6.80
CA ALA A 18 7.12 -8.20 -5.70
C ALA A 18 6.69 -7.50 -4.41
N THR A 19 6.46 -8.27 -3.36
CA THR A 19 5.97 -7.80 -2.05
C THR A 19 6.95 -8.17 -0.96
N ILE A 20 7.21 -7.25 -0.02
CA ILE A 20 8.06 -7.46 1.16
C ILE A 20 7.19 -7.26 2.41
N PRO A 21 6.51 -8.31 2.93
CA PRO A 21 5.56 -8.17 4.03
C PRO A 21 6.19 -7.70 5.34
N ALA A 22 7.48 -7.93 5.53
CA ALA A 22 8.22 -7.48 6.71
C ALA A 22 8.16 -5.95 6.90
N LEU A 23 8.01 -5.18 5.83
CA LEU A 23 7.71 -3.74 5.87
C LEU A 23 6.31 -3.54 5.31
N LEU A 24 5.35 -3.33 6.20
CA LEU A 24 3.92 -3.23 5.86
C LEU A 24 3.65 -2.25 4.72
N GLY A 25 3.05 -2.75 3.64
CA GLY A 25 2.73 -1.96 2.44
C GLY A 25 3.84 -1.92 1.39
N CYS A 26 5.02 -2.47 1.66
CA CYS A 26 6.13 -2.42 0.72
C CYS A 26 5.92 -3.40 -0.44
N ASN A 27 5.71 -2.87 -1.63
CA ASN A 27 5.65 -3.63 -2.87
C ASN A 27 6.17 -2.82 -4.06
N ALA A 28 6.42 -3.50 -5.17
CA ALA A 28 6.66 -2.87 -6.45
C ALA A 28 6.35 -3.82 -7.60
N SER A 29 6.06 -3.26 -8.77
CA SER A 29 5.79 -4.03 -9.98
C SER A 29 6.94 -3.94 -10.99
N GLY A 30 6.90 -4.82 -11.99
CA GLY A 30 7.80 -4.83 -13.13
C GLY A 30 7.22 -5.62 -14.29
N THR A 31 7.84 -5.52 -15.46
CA THR A 31 7.47 -6.33 -16.64
C THR A 31 8.09 -7.72 -16.63
N THR A 32 9.11 -7.92 -15.75
CA THR A 32 9.71 -9.23 -15.45
C THR A 32 9.82 -9.43 -13.93
N SER A 33 10.01 -10.67 -13.50
CA SER A 33 10.25 -11.02 -12.09
C SER A 33 11.46 -10.26 -11.53
N GLU A 34 12.57 -10.26 -12.24
CA GLU A 34 13.82 -9.61 -11.83
C GLU A 34 13.64 -8.10 -11.68
N GLN A 35 12.90 -7.49 -12.61
CA GLN A 35 12.58 -6.06 -12.54
C GLN A 35 11.70 -5.74 -11.33
N ALA A 36 10.67 -6.54 -11.08
CA ALA A 36 9.79 -6.37 -9.91
C ALA A 36 10.60 -6.46 -8.60
N VAL A 37 11.48 -7.46 -8.48
CA VAL A 37 12.37 -7.64 -7.32
C VAL A 37 13.31 -6.45 -7.14
N ALA A 38 13.98 -6.01 -8.21
CA ALA A 38 14.88 -4.85 -8.14
C ALA A 38 14.12 -3.58 -7.74
N ASN A 39 12.90 -3.41 -8.24
CA ASN A 39 12.02 -2.30 -7.88
C ASN A 39 11.58 -2.38 -6.41
N ALA A 40 11.22 -3.57 -5.92
CA ALA A 40 10.82 -3.77 -4.53
C ALA A 40 11.96 -3.48 -3.54
N ARG A 41 13.21 -3.85 -3.88
CA ARG A 41 14.39 -3.49 -3.07
C ARG A 41 14.60 -1.99 -2.99
N ARG A 42 14.42 -1.26 -4.10
CA ARG A 42 14.46 0.21 -4.10
C ARG A 42 13.29 0.80 -3.31
N ALA A 43 12.09 0.28 -3.52
CA ALA A 43 10.89 0.69 -2.79
C ALA A 43 11.07 0.50 -1.28
N PHE A 44 11.67 -0.60 -0.82
CA PHE A 44 11.93 -0.86 0.60
C PHE A 44 12.77 0.27 1.23
N ARG A 45 13.85 0.70 0.56
CA ARG A 45 14.71 1.78 1.06
C ARG A 45 13.97 3.11 1.12
N ALA A 46 13.33 3.50 0.00
CA ALA A 46 12.62 4.77 -0.11
C ALA A 46 11.40 4.84 0.85
N TYR A 47 10.71 3.73 1.00
CA TYR A 47 9.54 3.66 1.87
C TYR A 47 9.94 3.69 3.36
N ARG A 48 11.00 3.00 3.74
CA ARG A 48 11.58 3.08 5.08
C ARG A 48 11.98 4.51 5.44
N GLU A 49 12.66 5.22 4.54
CA GLU A 49 13.04 6.63 4.71
C GLU A 49 11.81 7.54 4.86
N LEU A 50 10.76 7.31 4.07
CA LEU A 50 9.50 8.03 4.18
C LEU A 50 8.85 7.81 5.55
N LEU A 51 8.79 6.58 6.04
CA LEU A 51 8.20 6.25 7.34
C LEU A 51 9.00 6.88 8.49
N ASP A 52 10.33 6.81 8.45
CA ASP A 52 11.20 7.45 9.43
C ASP A 52 10.98 8.97 9.48
N ALA A 53 10.96 9.62 8.31
CA ALA A 53 10.70 11.05 8.20
C ALA A 53 9.29 11.47 8.71
N ARG A 54 8.37 10.52 8.83
CA ARG A 54 7.02 10.71 9.37
C ARG A 54 6.86 10.23 10.81
N GLY A 55 7.96 9.88 11.48
CA GLY A 55 7.97 9.53 12.90
C GLY A 55 7.51 8.12 13.22
N VAL A 56 7.39 7.24 12.20
CA VAL A 56 7.18 5.81 12.45
C VAL A 56 8.51 5.20 12.90
N SER A 57 8.52 4.46 14.02
CA SER A 57 9.73 3.75 14.44
C SER A 57 10.11 2.72 13.37
N ILE A 58 11.33 2.86 12.85
CA ILE A 58 11.91 1.95 11.86
C ILE A 58 12.93 0.98 12.46
N ASP A 59 13.00 0.89 13.78
CA ASP A 59 14.06 0.14 14.48
C ASP A 59 14.14 -1.33 14.01
N HIS A 60 13.01 -1.94 13.70
CA HIS A 60 12.94 -3.31 13.17
C HIS A 60 13.47 -3.43 11.72
N TRP A 61 13.54 -2.34 10.98
CA TRP A 61 13.92 -2.33 9.55
C TRP A 61 15.21 -1.58 9.29
N ARG A 62 15.76 -0.86 10.29
CA ARG A 62 16.91 0.06 10.15
C ARG A 62 18.11 -0.62 9.51
N ASP A 63 18.49 -1.78 10.05
CA ASP A 63 19.69 -2.51 9.68
C ASP A 63 19.45 -3.61 8.63
N LEU A 64 18.22 -3.70 8.11
CA LEU A 64 17.89 -4.70 7.09
C LEU A 64 18.39 -4.24 5.72
N ASP A 65 19.15 -5.12 5.07
CA ASP A 65 19.57 -4.94 3.68
C ASP A 65 18.67 -5.74 2.73
N PRO A 66 17.79 -5.07 1.96
CA PRO A 66 16.87 -5.76 1.06
C PRO A 66 17.56 -6.53 -0.07
N ASP A 67 18.85 -6.31 -0.32
CA ASP A 67 19.59 -7.08 -1.31
C ASP A 67 19.88 -8.50 -0.85
N THR A 68 19.85 -8.75 0.46
CA THR A 68 20.06 -10.06 1.06
C THR A 68 18.77 -10.88 1.22
N PHE A 69 17.59 -10.29 0.97
CA PHE A 69 16.34 -10.99 1.17
C PHE A 69 16.16 -12.12 0.15
N PRO A 70 15.82 -13.34 0.59
CA PRO A 70 15.45 -14.41 -0.30
C PRO A 70 14.23 -14.04 -1.14
N VAL A 71 14.23 -14.52 -2.39
CA VAL A 71 13.12 -14.34 -3.34
C VAL A 71 12.38 -15.67 -3.44
N VAL A 72 11.07 -15.61 -3.29
CA VAL A 72 10.19 -16.79 -3.34
C VAL A 72 9.04 -16.53 -4.29
N ASP A 73 8.86 -17.42 -5.26
CA ASP A 73 7.68 -17.40 -6.13
C ASP A 73 6.45 -17.82 -5.33
N THR A 74 5.36 -17.07 -5.50
CA THR A 74 4.07 -17.42 -4.89
C THR A 74 3.00 -17.61 -5.95
N PRO A 75 2.24 -18.71 -5.87
CA PRO A 75 1.19 -18.99 -6.86
C PRO A 75 -0.06 -18.14 -6.67
N GLY A 76 -0.18 -17.42 -5.59
CA GLY A 76 -1.41 -16.75 -5.21
C GLY A 76 -1.20 -15.41 -4.48
N PRO A 77 -2.31 -14.68 -4.32
CA PRO A 77 -2.29 -13.38 -3.66
C PRO A 77 -2.25 -13.45 -2.12
N LEU A 78 -2.43 -14.64 -1.52
CA LEU A 78 -2.30 -14.85 -0.09
C LEU A 78 -0.85 -15.24 0.21
N LEU A 79 -0.22 -14.48 1.09
CA LEU A 79 1.13 -14.76 1.54
C LEU A 79 1.08 -15.57 2.85
N PRO A 80 2.14 -16.32 3.20
CA PRO A 80 2.19 -17.02 4.49
C PRO A 80 1.94 -16.10 5.68
N GLU A 81 2.40 -14.85 5.60
CA GLU A 81 2.19 -13.83 6.63
C GLU A 81 0.75 -13.32 6.73
N ASP A 82 -0.08 -13.57 5.71
CA ASP A 82 -1.51 -13.22 5.75
C ASP A 82 -2.34 -14.26 6.55
N GLU A 83 -1.77 -15.41 6.86
CA GLU A 83 -2.44 -16.50 7.58
C GLU A 83 -2.38 -16.30 9.11
N GLY A 84 -3.35 -16.89 9.78
CA GLY A 84 -3.45 -16.84 11.24
C GLY A 84 -4.08 -15.58 11.81
N PRO A 85 -4.23 -15.52 13.13
CA PRO A 85 -4.79 -14.37 13.83
C PRO A 85 -3.83 -13.17 13.78
N LEU A 86 -4.40 -11.98 13.77
CA LEU A 86 -3.65 -10.73 13.85
C LEU A 86 -3.25 -10.47 15.30
N GLU A 87 -1.96 -10.20 15.53
CA GLU A 87 -1.47 -9.78 16.84
C GLU A 87 -1.76 -8.29 17.09
N GLU A 88 -1.94 -7.91 18.36
CA GLU A 88 -2.26 -6.53 18.73
C GLU A 88 -1.21 -5.51 18.25
N HIS A 89 0.07 -5.89 18.29
CA HIS A 89 1.14 -5.01 17.81
C HIS A 89 1.07 -4.79 16.29
N GLU A 90 0.69 -5.79 15.50
CA GLU A 90 0.56 -5.67 14.04
C GLU A 90 -0.56 -4.70 13.64
N LEU A 91 -1.67 -4.72 14.38
CA LEU A 91 -2.75 -3.76 14.17
C LEU A 91 -2.30 -2.33 14.49
N ARG A 92 -1.57 -2.15 15.58
CA ARG A 92 -1.02 -0.84 15.96
C ARG A 92 -0.02 -0.33 14.92
N ASP A 93 0.88 -1.19 14.45
CA ASP A 93 1.87 -0.85 13.44
C ASP A 93 1.20 -0.48 12.11
N PHE A 94 0.17 -1.23 11.69
CA PHE A 94 -0.66 -0.88 10.53
C PHE A 94 -1.25 0.52 10.66
N LEU A 95 -1.85 0.86 11.78
CA LEU A 95 -2.48 2.17 11.98
C LEU A 95 -1.45 3.30 11.90
N HIS A 96 -0.28 3.15 12.52
CA HIS A 96 0.80 4.13 12.46
C HIS A 96 1.33 4.33 11.04
N VAL A 97 1.59 3.23 10.33
CA VAL A 97 2.06 3.26 8.94
C VAL A 97 1.01 3.89 8.03
N PHE A 98 -0.26 3.55 8.21
CA PHE A 98 -1.36 4.10 7.40
C PHE A 98 -1.52 5.61 7.59
N GLU A 99 -1.40 6.11 8.82
CA GLU A 99 -1.41 7.55 9.09
C GLU A 99 -0.20 8.26 8.47
N ALA A 100 0.99 7.69 8.60
CA ALA A 100 2.21 8.25 8.03
C ALA A 100 2.15 8.33 6.50
N GLN A 101 1.69 7.26 5.83
CA GLN A 101 1.47 7.26 4.38
C GLN A 101 0.45 8.32 3.96
N ARG A 102 -0.67 8.41 4.67
CA ARG A 102 -1.71 9.41 4.38
C ARG A 102 -1.19 10.83 4.54
N ALA A 103 -0.44 11.10 5.60
CA ALA A 103 0.19 12.40 5.80
C ALA A 103 1.20 12.74 4.70
N ALA A 104 1.98 11.75 4.24
CA ALA A 104 2.90 11.92 3.14
C ALA A 104 2.17 12.23 1.82
N LEU A 105 1.11 11.48 1.51
CA LEU A 105 0.28 11.72 0.32
C LEU A 105 -0.36 13.10 0.34
N VAL A 106 -0.94 13.51 1.48
CA VAL A 106 -1.53 14.85 1.62
C VAL A 106 -0.48 15.94 1.39
N ALA A 107 0.71 15.79 1.98
CA ALA A 107 1.81 16.74 1.76
C ALA A 107 2.28 16.78 0.29
N LEU A 108 2.29 15.63 -0.38
CA LEU A 108 2.68 15.52 -1.79
C LEU A 108 1.75 16.31 -2.72
N VAL A 109 0.43 16.25 -2.47
CA VAL A 109 -0.58 16.92 -3.32
C VAL A 109 -0.93 18.32 -2.81
N ALA A 110 -0.48 18.70 -1.63
CA ALA A 110 -0.75 20.01 -1.06
C ALA A 110 -0.18 21.14 -1.93
N GLY A 111 -1.02 22.07 -2.32
CA GLY A 111 -0.63 23.23 -3.13
C GLY A 111 -0.67 22.99 -4.64
N LEU A 112 -1.16 21.84 -5.10
CA LEU A 112 -1.55 21.67 -6.49
C LEU A 112 -2.83 22.46 -6.76
N ALA A 113 -2.86 23.23 -7.86
CA ALA A 113 -4.06 23.89 -8.30
C ALA A 113 -5.06 22.88 -8.90
N PRO A 114 -6.37 23.19 -8.94
CA PRO A 114 -7.36 22.25 -9.48
C PRO A 114 -7.06 21.77 -10.90
N ASP A 115 -6.56 22.63 -11.78
CA ASP A 115 -6.18 22.27 -13.14
C ASP A 115 -4.94 21.37 -13.21
N GLU A 116 -4.05 21.46 -12.24
CA GLU A 116 -2.87 20.59 -12.12
C GLU A 116 -3.24 19.19 -11.64
N LEU A 117 -4.27 19.08 -10.78
CA LEU A 117 -4.82 17.79 -10.37
C LEU A 117 -5.45 17.03 -11.56
N GLU A 118 -6.06 17.75 -12.50
CA GLU A 118 -6.73 17.18 -13.68
C GLU A 118 -5.75 16.83 -14.81
N ARG A 119 -4.59 17.46 -14.84
CA ARG A 119 -3.65 17.32 -15.97
C ARG A 119 -2.94 15.97 -15.92
N ALA A 120 -3.12 15.16 -16.97
CA ALA A 120 -2.32 13.99 -17.23
C ALA A 120 -1.04 14.38 -17.99
N PRO A 121 0.12 13.76 -17.73
CA PRO A 121 1.35 14.00 -18.49
C PRO A 121 1.21 13.64 -19.98
N ASP A 122 0.48 12.57 -20.27
CA ASP A 122 0.20 12.04 -21.60
C ASP A 122 -1.15 11.29 -21.62
N ALA A 123 -1.52 10.72 -22.77
CA ALA A 123 -2.80 10.03 -22.94
C ALA A 123 -2.88 8.65 -22.21
N GLU A 124 -1.74 8.08 -21.86
CA GLU A 124 -1.65 6.74 -21.22
C GLU A 124 -1.42 6.81 -19.72
N THR A 125 -1.01 7.98 -19.23
CA THR A 125 -0.69 8.22 -17.81
C THR A 125 -1.86 8.88 -17.09
N TRP A 126 -2.15 8.43 -15.88
CA TRP A 126 -3.22 9.02 -15.07
C TRP A 126 -2.86 10.43 -14.57
N SER A 127 -3.87 11.27 -14.46
CA SER A 127 -3.76 12.51 -13.67
C SER A 127 -3.70 12.19 -12.17
N VAL A 128 -3.27 13.17 -11.38
CA VAL A 128 -3.28 13.06 -9.91
C VAL A 128 -4.69 12.77 -9.40
N ARG A 129 -5.71 13.45 -9.97
CA ARG A 129 -7.12 13.21 -9.63
C ARG A 129 -7.51 11.74 -9.88
N GLN A 130 -7.22 11.22 -11.06
CA GLN A 130 -7.56 9.85 -11.42
C GLN A 130 -6.90 8.83 -10.48
N ALA A 131 -5.64 9.07 -10.10
CA ALA A 131 -4.95 8.21 -9.13
C ALA A 131 -5.59 8.26 -7.74
N LEU A 132 -5.98 9.45 -7.26
CA LEU A 132 -6.69 9.62 -5.98
C LEU A 132 -8.07 8.96 -5.99
N GLU A 133 -8.83 9.11 -7.09
CA GLU A 133 -10.15 8.48 -7.26
C GLU A 133 -10.02 6.94 -7.30
N HIS A 134 -9.03 6.43 -8.02
CA HIS A 134 -8.77 5.00 -8.04
C HIS A 134 -8.40 4.46 -6.64
N MET A 135 -7.52 5.14 -5.93
CA MET A 135 -7.12 4.79 -4.57
C MET A 135 -8.32 4.76 -3.62
N MET A 136 -9.17 5.77 -3.68
CA MET A 136 -10.43 5.85 -2.93
C MET A 136 -11.36 4.67 -3.23
N ASN A 137 -11.62 4.40 -4.51
CA ASN A 137 -12.50 3.32 -4.93
C ASN A 137 -11.96 1.95 -4.49
N THR A 138 -10.66 1.76 -4.58
CA THR A 138 -10.00 0.52 -4.17
C THR A 138 -10.05 0.33 -2.65
N GLN A 139 -9.78 1.37 -1.87
CA GLN A 139 -9.90 1.31 -0.41
C GLN A 139 -11.33 1.00 0.02
N ALA A 140 -12.33 1.65 -0.57
CA ALA A 140 -13.74 1.33 -0.34
C ALA A 140 -14.07 -0.13 -0.71
N SER A 141 -13.57 -0.60 -1.84
CA SER A 141 -13.72 -2.00 -2.27
C SER A 141 -13.01 -2.98 -1.33
N LEU A 142 -11.85 -2.64 -0.80
CA LEU A 142 -11.15 -3.47 0.18
C LEU A 142 -11.88 -3.50 1.53
N LEU A 143 -12.37 -2.35 1.98
CA LEU A 143 -13.21 -2.28 3.18
C LEU A 143 -14.50 -3.08 3.03
N SER A 144 -15.10 -3.11 1.84
CA SER A 144 -16.30 -3.91 1.58
C SER A 144 -16.07 -5.44 1.68
N ARG A 145 -14.81 -5.89 1.78
CA ARG A 145 -14.47 -7.27 2.17
C ARG A 145 -14.77 -7.55 3.64
N LEU A 146 -14.86 -6.48 4.44
CA LEU A 146 -15.20 -6.50 5.85
C LEU A 146 -16.64 -5.96 6.06
N GLU A 147 -17.03 -4.86 5.37
CA GLU A 147 -18.37 -4.23 5.40
C GLU A 147 -18.68 -3.41 4.11
N ARG A 148 -19.94 -2.96 3.85
CA ARG A 148 -20.34 -2.20 2.64
C ARG A 148 -20.43 -0.68 2.86
N TRP A 149 -20.09 0.14 1.82
CA TRP A 149 -20.13 1.63 1.87
C TRP A 149 -20.54 2.36 0.58
N PRO A 150 -21.11 3.62 0.66
CA PRO A 150 -21.44 4.51 -0.47
C PRO A 150 -20.44 5.65 -0.70
N THR A 151 -20.53 6.39 -1.82
CA THR A 151 -19.43 7.11 -2.48
C THR A 151 -19.60 8.62 -2.69
N ASP A 152 -18.47 9.38 -2.51
CA ASP A 152 -18.20 10.75 -2.99
C ASP A 152 -16.66 11.05 -2.91
N PRO A 153 -16.01 11.71 -3.96
CA PRO A 153 -14.56 11.56 -4.23
C PRO A 153 -13.53 12.11 -3.23
N PHE A 154 -13.27 13.40 -3.09
CA PHE A 154 -12.08 13.85 -2.35
C PHE A 154 -12.26 13.82 -0.82
N ASN A 155 -13.41 14.22 -0.35
CA ASN A 155 -13.77 14.15 1.06
C ASN A 155 -13.99 12.70 1.52
N THR A 156 -14.33 11.80 0.60
CA THR A 156 -14.52 10.37 0.86
C THR A 156 -13.20 9.68 1.16
N LEU A 157 -12.08 10.07 0.52
CA LEU A 157 -10.77 9.50 0.87
C LEU A 157 -10.42 9.80 2.34
N GLN A 158 -10.71 11.00 2.83
CA GLN A 158 -10.57 11.38 4.24
C GLN A 158 -11.56 10.62 5.15
N ALA A 159 -12.78 10.42 4.67
CA ALA A 159 -13.79 9.66 5.40
C ALA A 159 -13.44 8.17 5.46
N ILE A 160 -12.96 7.60 4.34
CA ILE A 160 -12.50 6.20 4.28
C ILE A 160 -11.29 5.99 5.18
N HIS A 161 -10.35 6.91 5.22
CA HIS A 161 -9.23 6.85 6.17
C HIS A 161 -9.73 6.73 7.61
N ARG A 162 -10.67 7.60 8.01
CA ARG A 162 -11.28 7.52 9.35
C ARG A 162 -12.01 6.21 9.60
N LEU A 163 -12.69 5.67 8.58
CA LEU A 163 -13.37 4.39 8.68
C LEU A 163 -12.41 3.22 8.84
N VAL A 164 -11.35 3.19 8.02
CA VAL A 164 -10.28 2.19 8.15
C VAL A 164 -9.75 2.24 9.58
N PHE A 165 -9.38 3.43 10.04
CA PHE A 165 -8.86 3.63 11.39
C PHE A 165 -9.84 3.11 12.47
N GLN A 166 -11.10 3.58 12.44
CA GLN A 166 -12.13 3.15 13.39
C GLN A 166 -12.35 1.63 13.34
N ARG A 167 -12.46 1.04 12.14
CA ARG A 167 -12.71 -0.40 12.00
C ARG A 167 -11.62 -1.25 12.63
N PHE A 168 -10.36 -0.87 12.41
CA PHE A 168 -9.23 -1.61 12.96
C PHE A 168 -9.01 -1.33 14.46
N THR A 169 -9.31 -0.13 14.93
CA THR A 169 -9.16 0.23 16.37
C THR A 169 -10.14 -0.54 17.27
N VAL A 170 -11.34 -0.87 16.76
CA VAL A 170 -12.37 -1.60 17.54
C VAL A 170 -12.42 -3.09 17.22
N MET A 171 -11.44 -3.61 16.49
CA MET A 171 -11.39 -5.02 16.13
C MET A 171 -11.02 -5.88 17.33
N GLU A 172 -11.82 -6.91 17.58
CA GLU A 172 -11.57 -7.85 18.68
C GLU A 172 -10.72 -9.04 18.23
N PRO A 173 -10.00 -9.73 19.13
CA PRO A 173 -9.20 -10.89 18.80
C PRO A 173 -9.96 -11.97 18.02
N ALA A 174 -11.24 -12.17 18.32
CA ALA A 174 -12.08 -13.13 17.61
C ALA A 174 -12.30 -12.78 16.12
N ASP A 175 -12.27 -11.49 15.77
CA ASP A 175 -12.42 -11.02 14.39
C ASP A 175 -11.14 -11.25 13.57
N THR A 176 -9.98 -11.21 14.23
CA THR A 176 -8.67 -11.19 13.54
C THR A 176 -8.29 -12.53 12.90
N GLY A 177 -8.85 -13.64 13.40
CA GLY A 177 -8.58 -15.00 12.90
C GLY A 177 -9.51 -15.45 11.76
N VAL A 178 -10.47 -14.62 11.34
CA VAL A 178 -11.47 -15.02 10.35
C VAL A 178 -10.92 -14.91 8.92
N THR A 179 -11.00 -16.01 8.17
CA THR A 179 -10.78 -16.01 6.72
C THR A 179 -12.12 -16.02 5.98
N ARG A 180 -12.30 -15.08 5.04
CA ARG A 180 -13.49 -15.02 4.16
C ARG A 180 -13.08 -15.26 2.72
N THR A 181 -13.82 -16.08 2.00
CA THR A 181 -13.63 -16.29 0.56
C THR A 181 -14.57 -15.38 -0.23
N ILE A 182 -14.01 -14.48 -1.04
CA ILE A 182 -14.77 -13.55 -1.88
C ILE A 182 -14.26 -13.68 -3.31
N ALA A 183 -15.17 -13.98 -4.23
CA ALA A 183 -14.85 -14.26 -5.63
C ALA A 183 -13.73 -15.32 -5.79
N GLY A 184 -13.80 -16.40 -5.00
CA GLY A 184 -12.83 -17.51 -5.02
C GLY A 184 -11.47 -17.19 -4.38
N ARG A 185 -11.28 -16.02 -3.78
CA ARG A 185 -10.02 -15.60 -3.17
C ARG A 185 -10.16 -15.53 -1.65
N PRO A 186 -9.21 -16.08 -0.88
CA PRO A 186 -9.22 -15.98 0.57
C PRO A 186 -8.85 -14.54 1.00
N TRP A 187 -9.57 -14.02 1.98
CA TRP A 187 -9.34 -12.71 2.59
C TRP A 187 -9.25 -12.87 4.11
N THR A 188 -8.08 -12.52 4.64
CA THR A 188 -7.85 -12.38 6.08
C THR A 188 -7.75 -10.91 6.44
N VAL A 189 -7.86 -10.58 7.71
CA VAL A 189 -7.65 -9.21 8.21
C VAL A 189 -6.24 -8.72 7.84
N ARG A 190 -5.23 -9.53 8.07
CA ARG A 190 -3.83 -9.22 7.74
C ARG A 190 -3.67 -8.89 6.25
N ARG A 191 -4.26 -9.69 5.38
CA ARG A 191 -4.24 -9.44 3.93
C ARG A 191 -4.92 -8.11 3.57
N VAL A 192 -6.07 -7.77 4.19
CA VAL A 192 -6.74 -6.49 3.95
C VAL A 192 -5.84 -5.32 4.36
N MET A 193 -5.23 -5.38 5.56
CA MET A 193 -4.28 -4.36 6.05
C MET A 193 -3.13 -4.16 5.06
N ARG A 194 -2.45 -5.23 4.71
CA ARG A 194 -1.33 -5.20 3.76
C ARG A 194 -1.76 -4.59 2.43
N ARG A 195 -2.89 -5.02 1.86
CA ARG A 195 -3.36 -4.51 0.55
C ARG A 195 -3.77 -3.04 0.58
N ILE A 196 -4.32 -2.53 1.67
CA ILE A 196 -4.60 -1.09 1.83
C ILE A 196 -3.29 -0.30 1.73
N LEU A 197 -2.27 -0.68 2.49
CA LEU A 197 -0.99 0.02 2.52
C LEU A 197 -0.22 -0.09 1.20
N GLU A 198 -0.13 -1.29 0.64
CA GLU A 198 0.52 -1.52 -0.66
C GLU A 198 -0.08 -0.63 -1.76
N HIS A 199 -1.41 -0.59 -1.83
CA HIS A 199 -2.12 0.18 -2.84
C HIS A 199 -1.93 1.69 -2.68
N GLU A 200 -1.94 2.19 -1.45
CA GLU A 200 -1.65 3.59 -1.18
C GLU A 200 -0.21 3.95 -1.55
N TRP A 201 0.76 3.07 -1.24
CA TRP A 201 2.15 3.27 -1.63
C TRP A 201 2.37 3.26 -3.16
N GLU A 202 1.74 2.34 -3.87
CA GLU A 202 1.78 2.29 -5.34
C GLU A 202 1.32 3.63 -5.94
N HIS A 203 0.19 4.15 -5.47
CA HIS A 203 -0.36 5.41 -5.98
C HIS A 203 0.38 6.66 -5.47
N TYR A 204 0.98 6.61 -4.30
CA TYR A 204 1.92 7.67 -3.88
C TYR A 204 3.07 7.81 -4.88
N GLY A 205 3.67 6.70 -5.29
CA GLY A 205 4.71 6.67 -6.32
C GLY A 205 4.24 7.25 -7.65
N HIS A 206 3.10 6.78 -8.14
CA HIS A 206 2.48 7.26 -9.38
C HIS A 206 2.20 8.78 -9.34
N ILE A 207 1.54 9.26 -8.28
CA ILE A 207 1.24 10.69 -8.13
C ILE A 207 2.53 11.52 -8.12
N ARG A 208 3.57 11.06 -7.45
CA ARG A 208 4.88 11.72 -7.43
C ARG A 208 5.50 11.82 -8.83
N GLU A 209 5.39 10.76 -9.63
CA GLU A 209 5.87 10.76 -11.03
C GLU A 209 5.09 11.74 -11.90
N VAL A 210 3.75 11.76 -11.79
CA VAL A 210 2.89 12.72 -12.50
C VAL A 210 3.27 14.15 -12.14
N ILE A 211 3.42 14.47 -10.85
CA ILE A 211 3.84 15.81 -10.38
C ILE A 211 5.20 16.18 -10.96
N GLY A 212 6.16 15.25 -10.98
CA GLY A 212 7.48 15.45 -11.58
C GLY A 212 7.42 15.73 -13.08
N ALA A 213 6.60 14.95 -13.81
CA ALA A 213 6.39 15.12 -15.26
C ALA A 213 5.70 16.45 -15.62
N LEU A 214 4.90 17.01 -14.70
CA LEU A 214 4.32 18.34 -14.82
C LEU A 214 5.30 19.48 -14.46
N GLY A 215 6.59 19.17 -14.23
CA GLY A 215 7.65 20.14 -13.94
C GLY A 215 7.61 20.70 -12.51
N ARG A 216 6.90 20.05 -11.59
CA ARG A 216 6.90 20.40 -10.17
C ARG A 216 7.83 19.51 -9.36
N SER A 217 8.54 20.08 -8.40
CA SER A 217 9.26 19.30 -7.39
C SER A 217 8.25 18.80 -6.34
N PRO A 218 8.13 17.48 -6.13
CA PRO A 218 7.30 16.96 -5.05
C PRO A 218 7.75 17.56 -3.72
N LYS A 219 6.81 18.09 -2.94
CA LYS A 219 7.12 18.49 -1.55
C LYS A 219 7.27 17.22 -0.71
N ALA A 220 8.35 17.14 0.05
CA ALA A 220 8.59 16.05 1.00
C ALA A 220 7.57 16.04 2.15
#